data_de8f64520bfd8231a19c84a6acb3149a
#
_entry.id   de8f64520bfd8231a19c84a6acb3149a
#
_cell.length_a   1.000
_cell.length_b   1.000
_cell.length_c   1.000
_cell.angle_alpha   90.00
_cell.angle_beta   90.00
_cell.angle_gamma   90.00
#
_symmetry.space_group_name_H-M   'P 1'
#
loop_
_entity.id
_entity.type
_entity.pdbx_description
1 polymer ?
#
loop_
_entity_poly.entity_id
_entity_poly.type
_entity_poly.pdbx_seq_one_letter_code
_entity_poly.pdbx_strand_id
1 'polypeptide(L)'
;MKKPTDRIWLPEELLDEIKGLANRVHPNETGGVFIGYGAGNGLVITAITGPGPRAVHEPDAFTPDYVYQDSEIERIYRESGRCHTYLGDWHSHPDGGEILSSRDKRTLHRIARHRPARTPVPIMGILVRDECWGFAIWRCFPRDLRAARFFARYERMVVIETKGNQTMLNDTGV
;
A
#
# COMPACT_ATOMS: atom_id res chain seq x y z
N MET A 1 22.83 4.62 -12.21
CA MET A 1 21.39 4.39 -11.99
C MET A 1 21.21 3.88 -10.57
N LYS A 2 20.49 4.62 -9.70
CA LYS A 2 20.12 4.12 -8.36
C LYS A 2 19.26 2.86 -8.53
N LYS A 3 19.64 1.77 -7.81
CA LYS A 3 18.82 0.56 -7.75
C LYS A 3 17.41 0.94 -7.29
N PRO A 4 16.34 0.43 -7.92
CA PRO A 4 14.99 0.75 -7.43
C PRO A 4 14.85 0.33 -5.97
N THR A 5 14.15 1.14 -5.23
CA THR A 5 13.78 0.93 -3.84
C THR A 5 13.05 -0.40 -3.68
N ASP A 6 13.62 -1.29 -2.89
CA ASP A 6 13.07 -2.63 -2.65
C ASP A 6 12.55 -2.83 -1.22
N ARG A 7 12.68 -1.81 -0.36
CA ARG A 7 12.33 -1.87 1.06
C ARG A 7 11.15 -1.00 1.41
N ILE A 8 10.31 -1.50 2.31
CA ILE A 8 9.20 -0.77 2.91
C ILE A 8 9.30 -0.90 4.42
N TRP A 9 9.36 0.21 5.11
CA TRP A 9 9.24 0.26 6.57
C TRP A 9 7.77 0.43 6.92
N LEU A 10 7.24 -0.52 7.69
CA LEU A 10 5.87 -0.57 8.14
C LEU A 10 5.84 -0.73 9.66
N PRO A 11 5.30 0.24 10.42
CA PRO A 11 5.08 0.08 11.85
C PRO A 11 4.20 -1.11 12.18
N GLU A 12 4.60 -1.91 13.19
CA GLU A 12 3.85 -3.08 13.66
C GLU A 12 2.40 -2.71 14.02
N GLU A 13 2.20 -1.55 14.62
CA GLU A 13 0.87 -1.05 15.01
C GLU A 13 -0.06 -0.86 13.81
N LEU A 14 0.48 -0.38 12.67
CA LEU A 14 -0.32 -0.21 11.46
C LEU A 14 -0.66 -1.57 10.81
N LEU A 15 0.27 -2.53 10.87
CA LEU A 15 -0.01 -3.88 10.39
C LEU A 15 -1.08 -4.57 11.25
N ASP A 16 -1.04 -4.37 12.56
CA ASP A 16 -2.05 -4.90 13.48
C ASP A 16 -3.42 -4.22 13.27
N GLU A 17 -3.43 -2.94 12.96
CA GLU A 17 -4.65 -2.23 12.57
C GLU A 17 -5.23 -2.81 11.28
N ILE A 18 -4.42 -3.06 10.25
CA ILE A 18 -4.83 -3.72 9.00
C ILE A 18 -5.47 -5.09 9.28
N LYS A 19 -4.81 -5.92 10.10
CA LYS A 19 -5.34 -7.23 10.52
C LYS A 19 -6.66 -7.10 11.28
N GLY A 20 -6.77 -6.12 12.18
CA GLY A 20 -7.99 -5.82 12.93
C GLY A 20 -9.15 -5.41 12.03
N LEU A 21 -8.89 -4.57 11.01
CA LEU A 21 -9.87 -4.17 10.00
C LEU A 21 -10.37 -5.39 9.21
N ALA A 22 -9.47 -6.26 8.77
CA ALA A 22 -9.82 -7.47 8.03
C ALA A 22 -10.62 -8.46 8.87
N ASN A 23 -10.26 -8.65 10.13
CA ASN A 23 -10.99 -9.54 11.05
C ASN A 23 -12.45 -9.11 11.26
N ARG A 24 -12.74 -7.80 11.26
CA ARG A 24 -14.11 -7.29 11.49
C ARG A 24 -15.09 -7.66 10.39
N VAL A 25 -14.62 -7.86 9.17
CA VAL A 25 -15.49 -8.13 8.01
C VAL A 25 -15.27 -9.51 7.38
N HIS A 26 -14.33 -10.29 7.94
CA HIS A 26 -14.10 -11.67 7.49
C HIS A 26 -15.43 -12.47 7.46
N PRO A 27 -15.76 -13.22 6.40
CA PRO A 27 -14.89 -13.67 5.30
C PRO A 27 -14.86 -12.72 4.09
N ASN A 28 -15.34 -11.50 4.21
CA ASN A 28 -15.33 -10.55 3.09
C ASN A 28 -13.98 -9.84 2.96
N GLU A 29 -13.68 -9.37 1.75
CA GLU A 29 -12.55 -8.50 1.48
C GLU A 29 -12.76 -7.10 2.07
N THR A 30 -11.68 -6.48 2.48
CA THR A 30 -11.61 -5.08 2.91
C THR A 30 -10.29 -4.46 2.46
N GLY A 31 -10.17 -3.15 2.62
CA GLY A 31 -8.95 -2.45 2.23
C GLY A 31 -8.96 -0.97 2.60
N GLY A 32 -7.95 -0.29 2.13
CA GLY A 32 -7.74 1.12 2.33
C GLY A 32 -6.51 1.58 1.58
N VAL A 33 -5.88 2.67 2.05
CA VAL A 33 -4.70 3.22 1.40
C VAL A 33 -3.50 3.29 2.34
N PHE A 34 -2.31 3.30 1.74
CA PHE A 34 -1.06 3.60 2.41
C PHE A 34 -0.69 5.06 2.20
N ILE A 35 -0.26 5.70 3.27
CA ILE A 35 0.23 7.08 3.27
C ILE A 35 1.61 7.10 3.90
N GLY A 36 2.52 7.91 3.35
CA GLY A 36 3.88 8.02 3.84
C GLY A 36 4.78 8.78 2.89
N TYR A 37 6.06 8.45 2.88
CA TYR A 37 7.06 9.17 2.09
C TYR A 37 8.19 8.26 1.61
N GLY A 38 8.94 8.75 0.63
CA GLY A 38 10.17 8.10 0.17
C GLY A 38 11.35 8.48 1.05
N ALA A 39 12.13 7.50 1.51
CA ALA A 39 13.35 7.71 2.28
C ALA A 39 14.50 6.88 1.71
N GLY A 40 15.55 7.53 1.25
CA GLY A 40 16.73 6.85 0.71
C GLY A 40 16.37 5.83 -0.38
N ASN A 41 16.51 4.55 -0.05
CA ASN A 41 16.21 3.42 -0.94
C ASN A 41 14.81 2.85 -0.73
N GLY A 42 13.94 3.45 0.09
CA GLY A 42 12.71 2.80 0.50
C GLY A 42 11.52 3.73 0.57
N LEU A 43 10.40 3.14 0.97
CA LEU A 43 9.19 3.85 1.35
C LEU A 43 8.96 3.64 2.83
N VAL A 44 8.54 4.69 3.51
CA VAL A 44 8.11 4.63 4.91
C VAL A 44 6.61 4.85 4.93
N ILE A 45 5.87 3.84 5.39
CA ILE A 45 4.44 3.96 5.64
C ILE A 45 4.28 4.57 7.03
N THR A 46 3.57 5.67 7.12
CA THR A 46 3.36 6.42 8.37
C THR A 46 1.91 6.43 8.82
N ALA A 47 0.99 6.12 7.90
CA ALA A 47 -0.42 6.01 8.20
C ALA A 47 -1.11 5.08 7.19
N ILE A 48 -2.24 4.55 7.59
CA ILE A 48 -3.18 3.83 6.74
C ILE A 48 -4.56 4.46 6.88
N THR A 49 -5.43 4.18 5.91
CA THR A 49 -6.86 4.35 6.11
C THR A 49 -7.55 2.99 6.19
N GLY A 50 -8.68 2.94 6.85
CA GLY A 50 -9.63 1.84 6.72
C GLY A 50 -10.53 2.00 5.48
N PRO A 51 -11.56 1.13 5.33
CA PRO A 51 -12.41 1.09 4.14
C PRO A 51 -13.31 2.32 3.96
N GLY A 52 -13.65 2.99 5.05
CA GLY A 52 -14.65 4.05 5.09
C GLY A 52 -16.08 3.54 5.35
N PRO A 53 -16.99 4.43 5.81
CA PRO A 53 -18.31 4.04 6.29
C PRO A 53 -19.27 3.54 5.20
N ARG A 54 -19.03 3.91 3.94
CA ARG A 54 -19.85 3.48 2.78
C ARG A 54 -19.16 2.45 1.91
N ALA A 55 -18.11 1.80 2.42
CA ALA A 55 -17.42 0.74 1.71
C ALA A 55 -18.34 -0.48 1.51
N VAL A 56 -18.13 -1.20 0.41
CA VAL A 56 -18.83 -2.45 0.11
C VAL A 56 -17.84 -3.60 0.20
N HIS A 57 -18.20 -4.59 1.01
CA HIS A 57 -17.39 -5.76 1.30
C HIS A 57 -18.08 -7.01 0.76
N GLU A 58 -17.40 -7.74 -0.12
CA GLU A 58 -17.86 -8.99 -0.70
C GLU A 58 -16.75 -10.06 -0.54
N PRO A 59 -17.07 -11.35 -0.65
CA PRO A 59 -16.06 -12.41 -0.47
C PRO A 59 -14.87 -12.34 -1.43
N ASP A 60 -15.09 -11.83 -2.65
CA ASP A 60 -14.12 -11.74 -3.75
C ASP A 60 -13.97 -10.33 -4.35
N ALA A 61 -14.50 -9.34 -3.65
CA ALA A 61 -14.47 -7.95 -4.09
C ALA A 61 -14.55 -6.96 -2.93
N PHE A 62 -13.86 -5.84 -3.11
CA PHE A 62 -13.92 -4.71 -2.19
C PHE A 62 -14.04 -3.41 -2.97
N THR A 63 -14.95 -2.55 -2.52
CA THR A 63 -15.10 -1.18 -3.03
C THR A 63 -14.98 -0.20 -1.88
N PRO A 64 -13.93 0.64 -1.84
CA PRO A 64 -13.76 1.62 -0.76
C PRO A 64 -14.78 2.76 -0.85
N ASP A 65 -14.99 3.46 0.25
CA ASP A 65 -15.63 4.76 0.24
C ASP A 65 -14.65 5.81 -0.28
N TYR A 66 -14.69 6.08 -1.57
CA TYR A 66 -13.73 6.99 -2.24
C TYR A 66 -13.74 8.40 -1.64
N VAL A 67 -14.90 8.93 -1.22
CA VAL A 67 -15.00 10.27 -0.61
C VAL A 67 -14.26 10.28 0.74
N TYR A 68 -14.42 9.22 1.52
CA TYR A 68 -13.68 9.05 2.76
C TYR A 68 -12.17 8.95 2.50
N GLN A 69 -11.76 8.12 1.51
CA GLN A 69 -10.33 7.98 1.18
C GLN A 69 -9.69 9.31 0.80
N ASP A 70 -10.33 10.06 -0.11
CA ASP A 70 -9.82 11.35 -0.56
C ASP A 70 -9.71 12.35 0.61
N SER A 71 -10.71 12.39 1.50
CA SER A 71 -10.69 13.29 2.65
C SER A 71 -9.58 12.96 3.65
N GLU A 72 -9.35 11.67 3.92
CA GLU A 72 -8.29 11.22 4.83
C GLU A 72 -6.89 11.45 4.26
N ILE A 73 -6.69 11.16 2.97
CA ILE A 73 -5.43 11.47 2.28
C ILE A 73 -5.13 12.97 2.39
N GLU A 74 -6.11 13.83 2.11
CA GLU A 74 -5.91 15.27 2.18
C GLU A 74 -5.65 15.75 3.61
N ARG A 75 -6.38 15.19 4.61
CA ARG A 75 -6.18 15.52 6.01
C ARG A 75 -4.75 15.21 6.45
N ILE A 76 -4.29 13.97 6.22
CA ILE A 76 -2.95 13.52 6.62
C ILE A 76 -1.87 14.30 5.87
N TYR A 77 -2.07 14.59 4.59
CA TYR A 77 -1.14 15.41 3.80
C TYR A 77 -0.97 16.79 4.42
N ARG A 78 -2.06 17.47 4.82
CA ARG A 78 -2.01 18.79 5.45
C ARG A 78 -1.36 18.73 6.84
N GLU A 79 -1.76 17.77 7.68
CA GLU A 79 -1.25 17.62 9.06
C GLU A 79 0.24 17.28 9.12
N SER A 80 0.75 16.55 8.12
CA SER A 80 2.17 16.23 8.00
C SER A 80 3.03 17.39 7.44
N GLY A 81 2.48 18.59 7.29
CA GLY A 81 3.19 19.68 6.62
C GLY A 81 3.44 19.40 5.13
N ARG A 82 2.56 18.63 4.48
CA ARG A 82 2.63 18.23 3.07
C ARG A 82 3.76 17.26 2.73
N CYS A 83 4.25 16.53 3.73
CA CYS A 83 5.35 15.58 3.58
C CYS A 83 4.88 14.15 3.35
N HIS A 84 3.72 13.76 3.89
CA HIS A 84 3.17 12.42 3.71
C HIS A 84 2.16 12.41 2.57
N THR A 85 2.38 11.52 1.62
CA THR A 85 1.57 11.42 0.40
C THR A 85 0.98 10.02 0.25
N TYR A 86 -0.02 9.89 -0.61
CA TYR A 86 -0.55 8.60 -1.02
C TYR A 86 0.54 7.76 -1.71
N LEU A 87 0.69 6.51 -1.29
CA LEU A 87 1.68 5.57 -1.81
C LEU A 87 1.04 4.44 -2.63
N GLY A 88 -0.21 4.11 -2.35
CA GLY A 88 -0.94 3.02 -2.98
C GLY A 88 -2.00 2.44 -2.07
N ASP A 89 -2.56 1.30 -2.46
CA ASP A 89 -3.68 0.66 -1.78
C ASP A 89 -3.24 -0.58 -1.00
N TRP A 90 -4.07 -1.02 -0.06
CA TRP A 90 -4.02 -2.34 0.53
C TRP A 90 -5.41 -2.98 0.55
N HIS A 91 -5.47 -4.30 0.48
CA HIS A 91 -6.71 -5.06 0.66
C HIS A 91 -6.43 -6.48 1.18
N SER A 92 -7.47 -7.12 1.67
CA SER A 92 -7.41 -8.50 2.15
C SER A 92 -7.90 -9.47 1.08
N HIS A 93 -7.27 -10.66 1.05
CA HIS A 93 -7.71 -11.84 0.31
C HIS A 93 -7.99 -12.96 1.33
N PRO A 94 -9.19 -13.04 1.91
CA PRO A 94 -9.48 -14.01 2.98
C PRO A 94 -9.27 -15.48 2.58
N ASP A 95 -9.57 -15.80 1.32
CA ASP A 95 -9.42 -17.15 0.76
C ASP A 95 -8.44 -17.19 -0.42
N GLY A 96 -7.65 -16.14 -0.61
CA GLY A 96 -6.75 -15.98 -1.76
C GLY A 96 -5.28 -16.13 -1.41
N GLY A 97 -4.44 -15.99 -2.43
CA GLY A 97 -2.99 -16.00 -2.29
C GLY A 97 -2.40 -14.58 -2.22
N GLU A 98 -1.11 -14.52 -1.89
CA GLU A 98 -0.32 -13.27 -1.83
C GLU A 98 -0.05 -12.64 -3.21
N ILE A 99 -0.48 -13.28 -4.30
CA ILE A 99 -0.16 -12.87 -5.67
C ILE A 99 -1.21 -11.87 -6.17
N LEU A 100 -0.76 -10.82 -6.84
CA LEU A 100 -1.63 -9.85 -7.50
C LEU A 100 -2.57 -10.50 -8.50
N SER A 101 -3.87 -10.34 -8.30
CA SER A 101 -4.90 -10.73 -9.26
C SER A 101 -4.85 -9.84 -10.51
N SER A 102 -5.59 -10.23 -11.54
CA SER A 102 -5.75 -9.38 -12.74
C SER A 102 -6.47 -8.06 -12.44
N ARG A 103 -7.34 -8.03 -11.44
CA ARG A 103 -8.02 -6.83 -10.95
C ARG A 103 -7.02 -5.88 -10.28
N ASP A 104 -6.15 -6.40 -9.40
CA ASP A 104 -5.12 -5.63 -8.70
C ASP A 104 -4.14 -4.98 -9.68
N LYS A 105 -3.69 -5.75 -10.66
CA LYS A 105 -2.82 -5.25 -11.72
C LYS A 105 -3.47 -4.10 -12.50
N ARG A 106 -4.76 -4.22 -12.85
CA ARG A 106 -5.50 -3.12 -13.51
C ARG A 106 -5.64 -1.90 -12.62
N THR A 107 -5.90 -2.09 -11.32
CA THR A 107 -5.98 -1.01 -10.33
C THR A 107 -4.65 -0.28 -10.21
N LEU A 108 -3.54 -1.00 -10.02
CA LEU A 108 -2.19 -0.42 -9.97
C LEU A 108 -1.87 0.39 -11.24
N HIS A 109 -2.24 -0.12 -12.41
CA HIS A 109 -2.05 0.62 -13.66
C HIS A 109 -2.89 1.90 -13.73
N ARG A 110 -4.12 1.87 -13.23
CA ARG A 110 -4.99 3.04 -13.17
C ARG A 110 -4.41 4.10 -12.24
N ILE A 111 -3.95 3.70 -11.04
CA ILE A 111 -3.29 4.59 -10.08
C ILE A 111 -2.05 5.23 -10.70
N ALA A 112 -1.16 4.44 -11.30
CA ALA A 112 0.07 4.93 -11.91
C ALA A 112 -0.16 5.98 -13.01
N ARG A 113 -1.31 5.94 -13.69
CA ARG A 113 -1.70 6.88 -14.75
C ARG A 113 -2.52 8.06 -14.24
N HIS A 114 -3.04 7.97 -13.03
CA HIS A 114 -3.85 9.04 -12.44
C HIS A 114 -2.93 10.17 -11.93
N ARG A 115 -2.70 11.17 -12.78
CA ARG A 115 -1.79 12.28 -12.49
C ARG A 115 -2.03 12.98 -11.15
N PRO A 116 -3.29 13.21 -10.71
CA PRO A 116 -3.56 13.81 -9.41
C PRO A 116 -3.01 13.02 -8.23
N ALA A 117 -2.93 11.68 -8.31
CA ALA A 117 -2.37 10.84 -7.25
C ALA A 117 -0.86 11.05 -7.04
N ARG A 118 -0.16 11.59 -8.04
CA ARG A 118 1.31 11.82 -8.02
C ARG A 118 2.14 10.59 -7.65
N THR A 119 1.58 9.39 -7.88
CA THR A 119 2.16 8.10 -7.53
C THR A 119 2.39 7.28 -8.79
N PRO A 120 3.42 7.61 -9.59
CA PRO A 120 3.67 6.94 -10.86
C PRO A 120 4.15 5.49 -10.70
N VAL A 121 4.59 5.12 -9.51
CA VAL A 121 5.07 3.78 -9.16
C VAL A 121 4.37 3.34 -7.86
N PRO A 122 3.07 3.01 -7.92
CA PRO A 122 2.28 2.68 -6.75
C PRO A 122 2.66 1.33 -6.14
N ILE A 123 2.34 1.19 -4.86
CA ILE A 123 2.41 -0.09 -4.14
C ILE A 123 1.01 -0.65 -3.89
N MET A 124 0.93 -1.95 -3.66
CA MET A 124 -0.28 -2.65 -3.23
C MET A 124 0.07 -3.69 -2.17
N GLY A 125 -0.54 -3.56 -1.00
CA GLY A 125 -0.47 -4.54 0.06
C GLY A 125 -1.58 -5.57 -0.08
N ILE A 126 -1.23 -6.83 0.07
CA ILE A 126 -2.19 -7.94 0.09
C ILE A 126 -2.06 -8.64 1.43
N LEU A 127 -3.13 -8.61 2.22
CA LEU A 127 -3.26 -9.34 3.45
C LEU A 127 -3.98 -10.66 3.15
N VAL A 128 -3.32 -11.77 3.37
CA VAL A 128 -3.88 -13.10 3.12
C VAL A 128 -4.11 -13.82 4.42
N ARG A 129 -5.13 -14.68 4.47
CA ARG A 129 -5.41 -15.52 5.61
C ARG A 129 -5.15 -16.98 5.25
N ASP A 130 -4.29 -17.61 6.05
CA ASP A 130 -4.14 -19.04 6.16
C ASP A 130 -4.42 -19.40 7.62
N GLU A 131 -3.55 -20.09 8.33
CA GLU A 131 -3.67 -20.27 9.80
C GLU A 131 -3.54 -18.94 10.55
N CYS A 132 -2.73 -18.03 10.04
CA CYS A 132 -2.59 -16.64 10.51
C CYS A 132 -2.59 -15.66 9.35
N TRP A 133 -2.66 -14.36 9.64
CA TRP A 133 -2.55 -13.33 8.62
C TRP A 133 -1.10 -13.19 8.12
N GLY A 134 -0.90 -13.46 6.83
CA GLY A 134 0.31 -13.10 6.08
C GLY A 134 0.14 -11.76 5.37
N PHE A 135 1.26 -11.08 5.07
CA PHE A 135 1.23 -9.79 4.40
C PHE A 135 2.32 -9.68 3.34
N ALA A 136 1.94 -9.28 2.14
CA ALA A 136 2.85 -9.03 1.04
C ALA A 136 2.60 -7.65 0.44
N ILE A 137 3.66 -6.92 0.10
CA ILE A 137 3.56 -5.66 -0.63
C ILE A 137 4.21 -5.80 -1.99
N TRP A 138 3.49 -5.38 -3.02
CA TRP A 138 3.91 -5.36 -4.41
C TRP A 138 4.08 -3.94 -4.90
N ARG A 139 5.08 -3.72 -5.74
CA ARG A 139 5.32 -2.45 -6.42
C ARG A 139 5.09 -2.61 -7.91
N CYS A 140 4.37 -1.67 -8.49
CA CYS A 140 4.10 -1.64 -9.93
C CYS A 140 5.02 -0.63 -10.61
N PHE A 141 5.82 -1.11 -11.56
CA PHE A 141 6.52 -0.26 -12.52
C PHE A 141 5.72 -0.27 -13.81
N PRO A 142 5.00 0.82 -14.13
CA PRO A 142 4.15 0.85 -15.30
C PRO A 142 4.97 0.73 -16.58
N ARG A 143 4.29 0.39 -17.64
CA ARG A 143 4.86 0.32 -18.98
C ARG A 143 5.50 1.65 -19.36
N ASP A 144 6.78 1.64 -19.69
CA ASP A 144 7.50 2.79 -20.21
C ASP A 144 7.86 2.57 -21.69
N LEU A 145 7.09 3.21 -22.57
CA LEU A 145 7.30 3.15 -24.01
C LEU A 145 8.62 3.78 -24.46
N ARG A 146 9.16 4.74 -23.70
CA ARG A 146 10.42 5.39 -24.00
C ARG A 146 11.64 4.53 -23.65
N ALA A 147 11.48 3.68 -22.63
CA ALA A 147 12.52 2.74 -22.21
C ALA A 147 12.39 1.36 -22.87
N ALA A 148 11.62 1.23 -23.97
CA ALA A 148 11.34 -0.03 -24.65
C ALA A 148 10.75 -1.14 -23.73
N ARG A 149 10.10 -0.75 -22.66
CA ARG A 149 9.42 -1.66 -21.73
C ARG A 149 7.97 -1.85 -22.17
N PHE A 150 7.73 -2.94 -22.88
CA PHE A 150 6.39 -3.24 -23.42
C PHE A 150 5.42 -3.76 -22.36
N PHE A 151 5.90 -4.26 -21.23
CA PHE A 151 5.09 -4.82 -20.16
C PHE A 151 5.36 -4.12 -18.84
N ALA A 152 4.32 -3.98 -18.00
CA ALA A 152 4.52 -3.58 -16.62
C ALA A 152 5.27 -4.66 -15.85
N ARG A 153 6.11 -4.23 -14.93
CA ARG A 153 6.83 -5.09 -14.02
C ARG A 153 6.25 -4.94 -12.62
N TYR A 154 6.04 -6.07 -11.95
CA TYR A 154 5.60 -6.14 -10.57
C TYR A 154 6.70 -6.77 -9.74
N GLU A 155 7.08 -6.14 -8.66
CA GLU A 155 8.12 -6.63 -7.76
C GLU A 155 7.57 -6.74 -6.34
N ARG A 156 7.83 -7.89 -5.70
CA ARG A 156 7.56 -8.04 -4.27
C ARG A 156 8.59 -7.25 -3.49
N MET A 157 8.12 -6.46 -2.53
CA MET A 157 8.95 -5.62 -1.69
C MET A 157 9.41 -6.37 -0.45
N VAL A 158 10.56 -5.98 0.10
CA VAL A 158 10.98 -6.41 1.43
C VAL A 158 10.31 -5.52 2.45
N VAL A 159 9.41 -6.09 3.24
CA VAL A 159 8.73 -5.39 4.34
C VAL A 159 9.60 -5.51 5.59
N ILE A 160 9.89 -4.38 6.21
CA ILE A 160 10.62 -4.26 7.47
C ILE A 160 9.62 -3.74 8.49
N GLU A 161 9.20 -4.61 9.39
CA GLU A 161 8.35 -4.23 10.51
C GLU A 161 9.18 -3.44 11.53
N THR A 162 8.64 -2.31 11.97
CA THR A 162 9.31 -1.42 12.93
C THR A 162 8.47 -1.27 14.19
N LYS A 163 9.11 -1.41 15.38
CA LYS A 163 8.44 -1.12 16.64
C LYS A 163 8.33 0.39 16.83
N GLY A 164 7.15 0.85 17.23
CA GLY A 164 6.92 2.27 17.55
C GLY A 164 7.85 2.71 18.67
N ASN A 165 8.84 3.47 18.35
CA ASN A 165 9.87 4.21 19.09
C ASN A 165 11.32 3.96 18.61
N GLN A 166 11.55 3.22 17.55
CA GLN A 166 12.85 3.28 16.87
C GLN A 166 12.83 4.41 15.86
N THR A 167 13.08 5.61 16.33
CA THR A 167 13.47 6.75 15.51
C THR A 167 14.54 6.30 14.53
N MET A 168 14.30 6.44 13.25
CA MET A 168 15.23 6.11 12.15
C MET A 168 16.45 7.05 12.18
N LEU A 169 17.26 7.01 13.25
CA LEU A 169 18.44 7.87 13.43
C LEU A 169 19.79 7.16 13.34
N ASN A 170 19.82 5.84 13.10
CA ASN A 170 21.09 5.10 13.20
C ASN A 170 21.51 4.33 11.94
N ASP A 171 21.20 4.80 10.74
CA ASP A 171 21.81 4.18 9.55
C ASP A 171 22.48 5.23 8.62
N THR A 172 23.12 6.23 9.22
CA THR A 172 24.20 6.98 8.60
C THR A 172 25.52 6.34 9.00
N GLY A 173 25.75 5.14 8.54
CA GLY A 173 27.06 4.51 8.56
C GLY A 173 28.03 5.33 7.72
N VAL A 174 29.03 5.89 8.36
CA VAL A 174 30.24 6.50 7.85
C VAL A 174 30.92 5.62 6.81
#